data_67d964ba2420610d97c6f089f3664c8d
#
_entry.id   67d964ba2420610d97c6f089f3664c8d
#
_cell.length_a   1.000
_cell.length_b   1.000
_cell.length_c   1.000
_cell.angle_alpha   90.00
_cell.angle_beta   90.00
_cell.angle_gamma   90.00
#
_symmetry.space_group_name_H-M   'P 1'
#
loop_
_entity.id
_entity.type
_entity.pdbx_description
1 polymer ?
#
loop_
_entity_poly.entity_id
_entity_poly.type
_entity_poly.pdbx_seq_one_letter_code
_entity_poly.pdbx_strand_id
1 'polypeptide(L)'
;PEADRDYYLERRYPAFGNLVPRDVASRAAKERCDAGFGVNSTGLAVFLDFSDAINRLGKEVVKQKYGNLFDMYEEITNDDPYETPMMIYPALHYSMGGLWVDYELMTSIPGLFAIGEANFSDHGANRLGASALMQGLADGYFVLPYTIQNYLSDQIQVPRFSTDLPEFVEAEKAIKDRIQKLMNVKGKETVDTI
;
A
#
# COMPACT_ATOMS: atom_id res chain seq x y z
N PRO A 1 20.90 23.25 10.54
CA PRO A 1 20.53 24.58 11.03
C PRO A 1 19.19 24.99 10.43
N GLU A 2 18.38 25.74 11.16
CA GLU A 2 17.05 26.17 10.73
C GLU A 2 17.08 26.96 9.39
N ALA A 3 18.17 27.63 9.12
CA ALA A 3 18.41 28.37 7.88
C ALA A 3 18.50 27.47 6.61
N ASP A 4 18.75 26.18 6.78
CA ASP A 4 18.91 25.23 5.67
C ASP A 4 17.65 24.38 5.45
N ARG A 5 16.59 24.59 6.22
CA ARG A 5 15.32 23.86 6.07
C ARG A 5 14.52 24.40 4.90
N ASP A 6 14.11 23.51 3.98
CA ASP A 6 13.19 23.83 2.90
C ASP A 6 11.81 23.21 3.21
N TYR A 7 10.89 24.03 3.65
CA TYR A 7 9.48 23.68 3.82
C TYR A 7 8.80 23.63 2.45
N TYR A 8 9.16 22.64 1.64
CA TYR A 8 8.81 22.58 0.23
C TYR A 8 7.30 22.41 -0.02
N LEU A 9 6.53 21.81 0.90
CA LEU A 9 5.08 21.71 0.79
C LEU A 9 4.42 23.07 1.00
N GLU A 10 4.82 23.81 2.00
CA GLU A 10 4.32 25.15 2.29
C GLU A 10 4.67 26.13 1.17
N ARG A 11 5.87 26.05 0.62
CA ARG A 11 6.30 26.87 -0.51
C ARG A 11 5.55 26.53 -1.80
N ARG A 12 5.32 25.25 -2.07
CA ARG A 12 4.69 24.76 -3.30
C ARG A 12 3.16 24.86 -3.27
N TYR A 13 2.59 24.66 -2.09
CA TYR A 13 1.14 24.64 -1.86
C TYR A 13 0.73 25.56 -0.71
N PRO A 14 0.89 26.90 -0.84
CA PRO A 14 0.76 27.81 0.28
C PRO A 14 -0.64 27.84 0.93
N ALA A 15 -1.68 27.40 0.21
CA ALA A 15 -3.04 27.32 0.76
C ALA A 15 -3.24 26.13 1.73
N PHE A 16 -2.43 25.07 1.62
CA PHE A 16 -2.58 23.85 2.40
C PHE A 16 -1.33 23.49 3.19
N GLY A 17 -0.14 23.87 2.71
CA GLY A 17 1.13 23.54 3.32
C GLY A 17 1.30 22.02 3.51
N ASN A 18 1.67 21.61 4.70
CA ASN A 18 1.82 20.22 5.09
C ASN A 18 0.48 19.46 5.26
N LEU A 19 -0.66 20.13 5.08
CA LEU A 19 -2.00 19.52 5.10
C LEU A 19 -2.52 19.14 3.71
N VAL A 20 -1.68 19.19 2.68
CA VAL A 20 -2.04 18.66 1.36
C VAL A 20 -2.42 17.17 1.42
N PRO A 21 -3.25 16.66 0.49
CA PRO A 21 -3.55 15.24 0.40
C PRO A 21 -2.27 14.41 0.36
N ARG A 22 -2.29 13.24 1.00
CA ARG A 22 -1.11 12.38 1.18
C ARG A 22 -0.43 11.96 -0.13
N ASP A 23 -1.20 11.77 -1.20
CA ASP A 23 -0.65 11.45 -2.53
C ASP A 23 0.10 12.64 -3.14
N VAL A 24 -0.34 13.86 -2.88
CA VAL A 24 0.36 15.09 -3.27
C VAL A 24 1.66 15.24 -2.47
N ALA A 25 1.60 15.06 -1.15
CA ALA A 25 2.79 15.11 -0.30
C ALA A 25 3.81 14.04 -0.68
N SER A 26 3.35 12.83 -0.96
CA SER A 26 4.19 11.70 -1.34
C SER A 26 4.93 11.95 -2.67
N ARG A 27 4.22 12.41 -3.70
CA ARG A 27 4.85 12.79 -4.99
C ARG A 27 5.84 13.94 -4.82
N ALA A 28 5.47 14.97 -4.05
CA ALA A 28 6.36 16.09 -3.79
C ALA A 28 7.65 15.66 -3.06
N ALA A 29 7.55 14.73 -2.11
CA ALA A 29 8.71 14.16 -1.43
C ALA A 29 9.61 13.38 -2.41
N LYS A 30 9.03 12.54 -3.27
CA LYS A 30 9.79 11.84 -4.32
C LYS A 30 10.50 12.82 -5.26
N GLU A 31 9.80 13.83 -5.76
CA GLU A 31 10.37 14.85 -6.63
C GLU A 31 11.55 15.60 -5.97
N ARG A 32 11.50 15.81 -4.65
CA ARG A 32 12.63 16.43 -3.91
C ARG A 32 13.84 15.51 -3.88
N CYS A 33 13.64 14.21 -3.64
CA CYS A 33 14.71 13.22 -3.67
C CYS A 33 15.31 13.11 -5.09
N ASP A 34 14.47 13.01 -6.11
CA ASP A 34 14.89 12.91 -7.52
C ASP A 34 15.68 14.16 -7.98
N ALA A 35 15.35 15.32 -7.44
CA ALA A 35 16.06 16.57 -7.69
C ALA A 35 17.39 16.72 -6.91
N GLY A 36 17.80 15.70 -6.14
CA GLY A 36 19.03 15.71 -5.37
C GLY A 36 18.98 16.44 -4.02
N PHE A 37 17.78 16.74 -3.53
CA PHE A 37 17.57 17.38 -2.21
C PHE A 37 17.14 16.39 -1.14
N GLY A 38 17.22 15.09 -1.42
CA GLY A 38 16.98 14.07 -0.44
C GLY A 38 18.04 14.09 0.66
N VAL A 39 17.61 13.70 1.86
CA VAL A 39 18.49 13.58 3.01
C VAL A 39 18.99 12.15 3.19
N ASN A 40 19.90 11.92 4.12
CA ASN A 40 20.66 10.71 4.40
C ASN A 40 21.74 10.38 3.36
N SER A 41 22.47 9.29 3.59
CA SER A 41 23.56 8.84 2.71
C SER A 41 23.11 8.38 1.33
N THR A 42 21.84 7.99 1.18
CA THR A 42 21.25 7.54 -0.10
C THR A 42 20.60 8.68 -0.87
N GLY A 43 20.30 9.82 -0.24
CA GLY A 43 19.52 10.90 -0.83
C GLY A 43 18.04 10.54 -1.07
N LEU A 44 17.55 9.41 -0.53
CA LEU A 44 16.22 8.89 -0.76
C LEU A 44 15.26 9.12 0.44
N ALA A 45 15.44 10.20 1.19
CA ALA A 45 14.55 10.53 2.29
C ALA A 45 14.25 12.02 2.35
N VAL A 46 13.14 12.37 3.01
CA VAL A 46 12.81 13.73 3.44
C VAL A 46 12.52 13.69 4.94
N PHE A 47 12.66 14.83 5.60
CA PHE A 47 12.35 14.92 7.04
C PHE A 47 10.86 15.12 7.28
N LEU A 48 10.33 14.35 8.23
CA LEU A 48 9.06 14.61 8.90
C LEU A 48 9.39 15.20 10.27
N ASP A 49 9.24 16.51 10.39
CA ASP A 49 9.70 17.30 11.54
C ASP A 49 8.52 17.72 12.42
N PHE A 50 8.55 17.30 13.67
CA PHE A 50 7.56 17.67 14.69
C PHE A 50 8.07 18.73 15.66
N SER A 51 9.29 19.28 15.49
CA SER A 51 9.89 20.19 16.45
C SER A 51 9.01 21.41 16.73
N ASP A 52 8.43 22.04 15.72
CA ASP A 52 7.53 23.18 15.89
C ASP A 52 6.25 22.81 16.65
N ALA A 53 5.69 21.63 16.36
CA ALA A 53 4.50 21.13 17.05
C ALA A 53 4.82 20.83 18.54
N ILE A 54 5.97 20.22 18.82
CA ILE A 54 6.43 19.91 20.16
C ILE A 54 6.66 21.21 20.94
N ASN A 55 7.32 22.20 20.36
CA ASN A 55 7.58 23.48 20.99
C ASN A 55 6.28 24.25 21.28
N ARG A 56 5.30 24.20 20.39
CA ARG A 56 4.04 24.95 20.51
C ARG A 56 3.01 24.26 21.40
N LEU A 57 2.88 22.96 21.33
CA LEU A 57 1.82 22.19 21.99
C LEU A 57 2.30 21.45 23.25
N GLY A 58 3.60 21.24 23.36
CA GLY A 58 4.23 20.41 24.38
C GLY A 58 4.33 18.93 23.99
N LYS A 59 5.38 18.27 24.50
CA LYS A 59 5.69 16.84 24.24
C LYS A 59 4.51 15.92 24.57
N GLU A 60 3.81 16.16 25.68
CA GLU A 60 2.70 15.29 26.13
C GLU A 60 1.51 15.29 25.16
N VAL A 61 1.17 16.44 24.58
CA VAL A 61 0.08 16.52 23.60
C VAL A 61 0.44 15.79 22.31
N VAL A 62 1.68 15.92 21.85
CA VAL A 62 2.19 15.22 20.67
C VAL A 62 2.23 13.71 20.93
N LYS A 63 2.71 13.29 22.12
CA LYS A 63 2.74 11.90 22.54
C LYS A 63 1.34 11.26 22.57
N GLN A 64 0.35 11.96 23.09
CA GLN A 64 -1.02 11.46 23.12
C GLN A 64 -1.58 11.20 21.73
N LYS A 65 -1.18 11.99 20.72
CA LYS A 65 -1.68 11.88 19.34
C LYS A 65 -0.86 10.93 18.47
N TYR A 66 0.45 10.93 18.62
CA TYR A 66 1.39 10.30 17.69
C TYR A 66 2.40 9.37 18.38
N GLY A 67 2.27 9.12 19.69
CA GLY A 67 3.24 8.31 20.45
C GLY A 67 3.52 6.96 19.81
N ASN A 68 2.49 6.23 19.40
CA ASN A 68 2.66 4.94 18.73
C ASN A 68 3.52 5.01 17.45
N LEU A 69 3.43 6.11 16.70
CA LEU A 69 4.26 6.32 15.51
C LEU A 69 5.72 6.56 15.91
N PHE A 70 5.93 7.35 16.97
CA PHE A 70 7.25 7.68 17.47
C PHE A 70 7.94 6.47 18.08
N ASP A 71 7.22 5.72 18.92
CA ASP A 71 7.73 4.49 19.54
C ASP A 71 8.12 3.46 18.45
N MET A 72 7.29 3.28 17.41
CA MET A 72 7.59 2.40 16.30
C MET A 72 8.82 2.85 15.49
N TYR A 73 8.98 4.16 15.26
CA TYR A 73 10.12 4.69 14.54
C TYR A 73 11.41 4.48 15.35
N GLU A 74 11.37 4.78 16.65
CA GLU A 74 12.50 4.59 17.57
C GLU A 74 12.91 3.12 17.66
N GLU A 75 11.95 2.19 17.72
CA GLU A 75 12.25 0.74 17.71
C GLU A 75 12.98 0.29 16.44
N ILE A 76 12.67 0.90 15.29
CA ILE A 76 13.28 0.54 14.00
C ILE A 76 14.64 1.21 13.80
N THR A 77 14.77 2.47 14.17
CA THR A 77 15.93 3.31 13.82
C THR A 77 16.88 3.57 14.98
N ASN A 78 16.40 3.41 16.21
CA ASN A 78 17.07 3.81 17.44
C ASN A 78 17.28 5.36 17.57
N ASP A 79 16.50 6.14 16.80
CA ASP A 79 16.49 7.61 16.87
C ASP A 79 15.22 8.08 17.60
N ASP A 80 15.34 8.99 18.59
CA ASP A 80 14.19 9.57 19.28
C ASP A 80 13.53 10.69 18.44
N PRO A 81 12.29 10.48 17.94
CA PRO A 81 11.58 11.46 17.11
C PRO A 81 11.20 12.76 17.87
N TYR A 82 11.29 12.78 19.17
CA TYR A 82 11.09 13.99 19.95
C TYR A 82 12.29 14.94 19.91
N GLU A 83 13.46 14.43 19.57
CA GLU A 83 14.70 15.19 19.52
C GLU A 83 15.22 15.40 18.10
N THR A 84 15.01 14.39 17.22
CA THR A 84 15.47 14.42 15.83
C THR A 84 14.30 14.18 14.86
N PRO A 85 14.21 14.93 13.73
CA PRO A 85 13.19 14.68 12.73
C PRO A 85 13.27 13.28 12.16
N MET A 86 12.11 12.63 11.98
CA MET A 86 12.03 11.32 11.33
C MET A 86 12.39 11.43 9.85
N MET A 87 13.13 10.46 9.35
CA MET A 87 13.39 10.30 7.92
C MET A 87 12.32 9.41 7.29
N ILE A 88 11.65 9.91 6.27
CA ILE A 88 10.61 9.18 5.55
C ILE A 88 10.86 9.21 4.06
N TYR A 89 10.40 8.16 3.37
CA TYR A 89 10.42 8.06 1.91
C TYR A 89 9.08 7.53 1.41
N PRO A 90 8.56 8.05 0.27
CA PRO A 90 7.34 7.52 -0.33
C PRO A 90 7.53 6.09 -0.80
N ALA A 91 6.58 5.24 -0.49
CA ALA A 91 6.54 3.86 -0.94
C ALA A 91 5.20 3.55 -1.61
N LEU A 92 5.21 2.60 -2.52
CA LEU A 92 3.99 2.03 -3.07
C LEU A 92 3.23 1.35 -1.94
N HIS A 93 1.94 1.67 -1.83
CA HIS A 93 1.12 1.22 -0.71
C HIS A 93 -0.09 0.39 -1.15
N TYR A 94 -0.77 0.80 -2.22
CA TYR A 94 -2.01 0.19 -2.66
C TYR A 94 -2.20 0.32 -4.16
N SER A 95 -2.60 -0.77 -4.81
CA SER A 95 -2.93 -0.78 -6.24
C SER A 95 -4.42 -0.50 -6.42
N MET A 96 -4.77 0.58 -7.15
CA MET A 96 -6.12 0.78 -7.63
C MET A 96 -6.30 0.02 -8.94
N GLY A 97 -7.38 -0.76 -9.01
CA GLY A 97 -7.59 -1.71 -10.09
C GLY A 97 -7.35 -3.14 -9.63
N GLY A 98 -7.46 -4.10 -10.51
CA GLY A 98 -7.33 -5.51 -10.17
C GLY A 98 -8.22 -6.40 -11.02
N LEU A 99 -8.53 -7.59 -10.51
CA LEU A 99 -9.41 -8.52 -11.18
C LEU A 99 -10.84 -8.00 -11.20
N TRP A 100 -11.49 -8.10 -12.35
CA TRP A 100 -12.92 -7.82 -12.41
C TRP A 100 -13.70 -8.84 -11.60
N VAL A 101 -14.69 -8.38 -10.85
CA VAL A 101 -15.63 -9.22 -10.10
C VAL A 101 -17.04 -8.65 -10.25
N ASP A 102 -18.04 -9.52 -10.12
CA ASP A 102 -19.43 -9.13 -9.98
C ASP A 102 -19.77 -8.73 -8.52
N TYR A 103 -21.04 -8.46 -8.24
CA TYR A 103 -21.49 -8.11 -6.88
C TYR A 103 -21.35 -9.24 -5.86
N GLU A 104 -21.18 -10.48 -6.33
CA GLU A 104 -20.92 -11.66 -5.50
C GLU A 104 -19.42 -11.95 -5.37
N LEU A 105 -18.56 -11.03 -5.78
CA LEU A 105 -17.08 -11.13 -5.76
C LEU A 105 -16.53 -12.25 -6.65
N MET A 106 -17.32 -12.80 -7.55
CA MET A 106 -16.88 -13.82 -8.49
C MET A 106 -16.27 -13.16 -9.73
N THR A 107 -15.12 -13.69 -10.16
CA THR A 107 -14.46 -13.25 -11.40
C THR A 107 -15.18 -13.79 -12.64
N SER A 108 -14.66 -13.49 -13.83
CA SER A 108 -15.12 -14.11 -15.08
C SER A 108 -14.87 -15.62 -15.15
N ILE A 109 -14.12 -16.19 -14.21
CA ILE A 109 -13.88 -17.62 -14.09
C ILE A 109 -14.79 -18.15 -12.98
N PRO A 110 -15.77 -19.04 -13.30
CA PRO A 110 -16.66 -19.60 -12.28
C PRO A 110 -15.89 -20.29 -11.15
N GLY A 111 -16.24 -19.96 -9.90
CA GLY A 111 -15.60 -20.51 -8.70
C GLY A 111 -14.31 -19.83 -8.29
N LEU A 112 -13.85 -18.82 -9.04
CA LEU A 112 -12.73 -17.97 -8.65
C LEU A 112 -13.27 -16.63 -8.14
N PHE A 113 -12.99 -16.32 -6.87
CA PHE A 113 -13.40 -15.10 -6.21
C PHE A 113 -12.18 -14.25 -5.91
N ALA A 114 -12.33 -12.92 -5.96
CA ALA A 114 -11.30 -11.98 -5.58
C ALA A 114 -11.86 -10.94 -4.60
N ILE A 115 -11.18 -10.73 -3.48
CA ILE A 115 -11.60 -9.81 -2.42
C ILE A 115 -10.52 -8.77 -2.13
N GLY A 116 -10.94 -7.67 -1.51
CA GLY A 116 -10.03 -6.60 -1.10
C GLY A 116 -9.24 -6.01 -2.25
N GLU A 117 -7.96 -5.75 -2.03
CA GLU A 117 -7.08 -5.11 -3.02
C GLU A 117 -6.90 -5.91 -4.33
N ALA A 118 -7.14 -7.23 -4.30
CA ALA A 118 -7.00 -8.07 -5.48
C ALA A 118 -8.11 -7.83 -6.53
N ASN A 119 -9.28 -7.34 -6.13
CA ASN A 119 -10.34 -6.99 -7.06
C ASN A 119 -10.23 -5.53 -7.52
N PHE A 120 -10.93 -5.19 -8.63
CA PHE A 120 -10.86 -3.84 -9.21
C PHE A 120 -11.46 -2.75 -8.34
N SER A 121 -12.31 -3.09 -7.40
CA SER A 121 -13.05 -2.27 -6.44
C SER A 121 -13.64 -0.94 -6.99
N ASP A 122 -14.38 -0.25 -6.17
CA ASP A 122 -15.05 1.02 -6.47
C ASP A 122 -14.22 2.25 -6.08
N HIS A 123 -12.91 2.09 -5.89
CA HIS A 123 -12.04 3.19 -5.49
C HIS A 123 -11.70 4.17 -6.61
N GLY A 124 -11.94 3.81 -7.87
CA GLY A 124 -11.57 4.64 -9.01
C GLY A 124 -10.05 4.85 -9.11
N ALA A 125 -9.65 6.00 -9.58
CA ALA A 125 -8.23 6.33 -9.77
C ALA A 125 -7.52 6.76 -8.49
N ASN A 126 -8.25 7.12 -7.43
CA ASN A 126 -7.67 7.56 -6.16
C ASN A 126 -8.56 7.19 -4.97
N ARG A 127 -8.05 6.35 -4.11
CA ARG A 127 -8.75 5.79 -2.96
C ARG A 127 -8.82 6.76 -1.78
N LEU A 128 -9.97 6.84 -1.13
CA LEU A 128 -10.11 7.55 0.14
C LEU A 128 -9.32 6.87 1.28
N GLY A 129 -8.88 7.67 2.23
CA GLY A 129 -8.21 7.15 3.42
C GLY A 129 -9.06 6.13 4.17
N ALA A 130 -8.45 5.06 4.67
CA ALA A 130 -9.05 3.94 5.42
C ALA A 130 -10.05 3.07 4.63
N SER A 131 -10.51 3.45 3.44
CA SER A 131 -11.53 2.70 2.70
C SER A 131 -11.05 1.33 2.20
N ALA A 132 -9.75 1.13 1.97
CA ALA A 132 -9.22 -0.16 1.53
C ALA A 132 -9.43 -1.26 2.57
N LEU A 133 -9.09 -0.99 3.82
CA LEU A 133 -9.29 -1.95 4.91
C LEU A 133 -10.77 -2.21 5.14
N MET A 134 -11.59 -1.17 5.10
CA MET A 134 -13.04 -1.29 5.22
C MET A 134 -13.63 -2.17 4.11
N GLN A 135 -13.22 -1.99 2.87
CA GLN A 135 -13.65 -2.83 1.75
C GLN A 135 -13.23 -4.29 1.96
N GLY A 136 -11.95 -4.55 2.26
CA GLY A 136 -11.47 -5.92 2.47
C GLY A 136 -12.20 -6.64 3.60
N LEU A 137 -12.54 -5.93 4.68
CA LEU A 137 -13.34 -6.47 5.77
C LEU A 137 -14.80 -6.71 5.34
N ALA A 138 -15.40 -5.78 4.60
CA ALA A 138 -16.76 -5.93 4.08
C ALA A 138 -16.86 -7.13 3.13
N ASP A 139 -15.96 -7.23 2.17
CA ASP A 139 -15.88 -8.35 1.24
C ASP A 139 -15.75 -9.69 1.97
N GLY A 140 -14.81 -9.77 2.92
CA GLY A 140 -14.50 -11.01 3.62
C GLY A 140 -15.54 -11.45 4.65
N TYR A 141 -16.16 -10.50 5.37
CA TYR A 141 -17.11 -10.82 6.45
C TYR A 141 -18.56 -10.81 6.01
N PHE A 142 -18.95 -9.92 5.10
CA PHE A 142 -20.36 -9.71 4.79
C PHE A 142 -20.78 -10.27 3.43
N VAL A 143 -19.88 -10.37 2.45
CA VAL A 143 -20.23 -10.84 1.11
C VAL A 143 -19.77 -12.28 0.87
N LEU A 144 -18.48 -12.54 1.00
CA LEU A 144 -17.87 -13.82 0.62
C LEU A 144 -18.49 -15.08 1.27
N PRO A 145 -18.88 -15.09 2.57
CA PRO A 145 -19.50 -16.27 3.18
C PRO A 145 -20.80 -16.68 2.49
N TYR A 146 -21.64 -15.70 2.14
CA TYR A 146 -22.89 -15.96 1.43
C TYR A 146 -22.64 -16.39 -0.01
N THR A 147 -21.71 -15.75 -0.67
CA THR A 147 -21.28 -16.11 -2.04
C THR A 147 -20.82 -17.56 -2.12
N ILE A 148 -19.92 -17.99 -1.23
CA ILE A 148 -19.44 -19.37 -1.20
C ILE A 148 -20.58 -20.34 -0.91
N GLN A 149 -21.43 -20.02 0.06
CA GLN A 149 -22.60 -20.85 0.40
C GLN A 149 -23.51 -21.03 -0.80
N ASN A 150 -23.86 -19.93 -1.47
CA ASN A 150 -24.74 -19.95 -2.63
C ASN A 150 -24.11 -20.75 -3.80
N TYR A 151 -22.83 -20.48 -4.10
CA TYR A 151 -22.11 -21.16 -5.17
C TYR A 151 -21.99 -22.66 -4.95
N LEU A 152 -21.80 -23.10 -3.71
CA LEU A 152 -21.62 -24.52 -3.38
C LEU A 152 -22.94 -25.23 -3.02
N SER A 153 -24.07 -24.55 -2.98
CA SER A 153 -25.34 -25.14 -2.53
C SER A 153 -25.73 -26.40 -3.30
N ASP A 154 -25.52 -26.38 -4.61
CA ASP A 154 -25.83 -27.51 -5.49
C ASP A 154 -24.67 -28.51 -5.63
N GLN A 155 -23.51 -28.23 -5.03
CA GLN A 155 -22.28 -29.00 -5.17
C GLN A 155 -21.95 -29.87 -3.94
N ILE A 156 -22.74 -29.80 -2.87
CA ILE A 156 -22.44 -30.44 -1.59
C ILE A 156 -22.31 -31.96 -1.72
N GLN A 157 -23.08 -32.57 -2.62
CA GLN A 157 -23.09 -34.03 -2.82
C GLN A 157 -22.34 -34.48 -4.08
N VAL A 158 -21.71 -33.57 -4.81
CA VAL A 158 -20.95 -33.92 -6.01
C VAL A 158 -19.64 -34.60 -5.62
N PRO A 159 -19.27 -35.74 -6.22
CA PRO A 159 -17.98 -36.36 -5.95
C PRO A 159 -16.82 -35.42 -6.29
N ARG A 160 -15.81 -35.39 -5.41
CA ARG A 160 -14.59 -34.61 -5.66
C ARG A 160 -13.76 -35.27 -6.73
N PHE A 161 -13.29 -34.47 -7.70
CA PHE A 161 -12.29 -34.91 -8.65
C PHE A 161 -10.92 -35.03 -7.97
N SER A 162 -10.14 -36.03 -8.41
CA SER A 162 -8.73 -36.10 -8.00
C SER A 162 -7.91 -35.03 -8.71
N THR A 163 -7.02 -34.38 -7.98
CA THR A 163 -6.03 -33.43 -8.53
C THR A 163 -4.94 -34.13 -9.36
N ASP A 164 -4.91 -35.48 -9.36
CA ASP A 164 -3.97 -36.28 -10.16
C ASP A 164 -4.47 -36.50 -11.58
N LEU A 165 -5.65 -35.98 -11.95
CA LEU A 165 -6.12 -36.04 -13.33
C LEU A 165 -5.15 -35.32 -14.28
N PRO A 166 -4.93 -35.85 -15.50
CA PRO A 166 -3.98 -35.27 -16.45
C PRO A 166 -4.18 -33.78 -16.70
N GLU A 167 -5.40 -33.30 -16.72
CA GLU A 167 -5.77 -31.92 -16.98
C GLU A 167 -5.23 -30.98 -15.87
N PHE A 168 -5.29 -31.39 -14.60
CA PHE A 168 -4.74 -30.62 -13.50
C PHE A 168 -3.21 -30.64 -13.51
N VAL A 169 -2.60 -31.80 -13.79
CA VAL A 169 -1.14 -31.94 -13.87
C VAL A 169 -0.56 -31.09 -15.00
N GLU A 170 -1.21 -31.10 -16.17
CA GLU A 170 -0.80 -30.26 -17.31
C GLU A 170 -0.95 -28.77 -17.00
N ALA A 171 -2.06 -28.36 -16.39
CA ALA A 171 -2.28 -26.97 -15.99
C ALA A 171 -1.24 -26.50 -14.98
N GLU A 172 -0.95 -27.31 -13.96
CA GLU A 172 0.08 -27.01 -12.97
C GLU A 172 1.46 -26.84 -13.62
N LYS A 173 1.82 -27.77 -14.51
CA LYS A 173 3.07 -27.70 -15.26
C LYS A 173 3.17 -26.43 -16.09
N ALA A 174 2.12 -26.11 -16.84
CA ALA A 174 2.09 -24.89 -17.67
C ALA A 174 2.29 -23.61 -16.85
N ILE A 175 1.68 -23.53 -15.67
CA ILE A 175 1.87 -22.39 -14.75
C ILE A 175 3.29 -22.35 -14.19
N LYS A 176 3.83 -23.48 -13.74
CA LYS A 176 5.21 -23.56 -13.25
C LYS A 176 6.22 -23.13 -14.32
N ASP A 177 6.04 -23.59 -15.56
CA ASP A 177 6.89 -23.20 -16.69
C ASP A 177 6.80 -21.70 -16.98
N ARG A 178 5.60 -21.12 -16.91
CA ARG A 178 5.40 -19.66 -17.06
C ARG A 178 6.09 -18.87 -15.97
N ILE A 179 5.92 -19.26 -14.71
CA ILE A 179 6.59 -18.63 -13.57
C ILE A 179 8.11 -18.69 -13.76
N GLN A 180 8.63 -19.87 -14.09
CA GLN A 180 10.07 -20.04 -14.30
C GLN A 180 10.60 -19.15 -15.45
N LYS A 181 9.82 -19.02 -16.53
CA LYS A 181 10.15 -18.11 -17.63
C LYS A 181 10.21 -16.66 -17.18
N LEU A 182 9.23 -16.22 -16.39
CA LEU A 182 9.20 -14.86 -15.85
C LEU A 182 10.35 -14.61 -14.87
N MET A 183 10.66 -15.55 -13.98
CA MET A 183 11.78 -15.45 -13.06
C MET A 183 13.15 -15.41 -13.74
N ASN A 184 13.24 -15.95 -14.95
CA ASN A 184 14.48 -15.94 -15.75
C ASN A 184 14.64 -14.68 -16.60
N VAL A 185 13.65 -13.79 -16.65
CA VAL A 185 13.75 -12.50 -17.35
C VAL A 185 14.80 -11.64 -16.64
N LYS A 186 15.81 -11.23 -17.42
CA LYS A 186 16.88 -10.34 -16.98
C LYS A 186 16.82 -9.06 -17.80
N GLY A 187 16.10 -8.06 -17.27
CA GLY A 187 16.05 -6.72 -17.84
C GLY A 187 17.17 -5.83 -17.30
N LYS A 188 17.45 -4.74 -17.99
CA LYS A 188 18.30 -3.65 -17.50
C LYS A 188 17.50 -2.57 -16.79
N GLU A 189 16.21 -2.48 -17.10
CA GLU A 189 15.28 -1.54 -16.49
C GLU A 189 14.79 -2.09 -15.15
N THR A 190 14.73 -1.24 -14.16
CA THR A 190 14.19 -1.53 -12.84
C THR A 190 12.92 -0.71 -12.60
N VAL A 191 12.18 -1.02 -11.55
CA VAL A 191 10.99 -0.23 -11.16
C VAL A 191 11.32 1.24 -10.87
N ASP A 192 12.57 1.54 -10.56
CA ASP A 192 13.03 2.90 -10.28
C ASP A 192 13.31 3.71 -11.56
N THR A 193 13.41 3.02 -12.71
CA THR A 193 13.73 3.64 -14.02
C THR A 193 12.53 3.71 -14.95
N ILE A 194 11.39 3.15 -14.55
CA ILE A 194 10.11 3.21 -15.26
C ILE A 194 9.23 4.29 -14.60
#